data_5c45815b946729cceac57babfe65366c
#
_entry.id   5c45815b946729cceac57babfe65366c
#
_cell.length_a   1.000
_cell.length_b   1.000
_cell.length_c   1.000
_cell.angle_alpha   90.00
_cell.angle_beta   90.00
_cell.angle_gamma   90.00
#
_symmetry.space_group_name_H-M   'P 1'
#
loop_
_entity.id
_entity.type
_entity.pdbx_description
1 polymer ?
#
loop_
_entity_poly.entity_id
_entity_poly.type
_entity_poly.pdbx_seq_one_letter_code
_entity_poly.pdbx_strand_id
1 'polypeptide(L)'
;MLAEKIIEKKVELDCDCSIIGSISIISGKWKPVIIWMLLSGPRRFGELHKGIQGIALKVLSRHLKELEADGIINRKVYAEVPPKVEYTLTEKGMSLNDIMQLLAEWGKKNIAAE
;
A
#
# COMPACT_ATOMS: atom_id res chain seq x y z
N MET A 1 6.93 -14.51 8.00
CA MET A 1 6.11 -13.40 7.53
C MET A 1 5.56 -12.59 8.70
N LEU A 2 5.28 -11.34 8.49
CA LEU A 2 4.76 -10.46 9.53
C LEU A 2 3.45 -10.98 10.12
N ALA A 3 2.55 -11.46 9.28
CA ALA A 3 1.26 -11.97 9.73
C ALA A 3 1.40 -13.18 10.66
N GLU A 4 2.39 -14.02 10.40
CA GLU A 4 2.63 -15.19 11.25
C GLU A 4 3.12 -14.79 12.63
N LYS A 5 3.99 -13.80 12.71
CA LYS A 5 4.46 -13.28 13.99
C LYS A 5 3.35 -12.66 14.80
N ILE A 6 2.41 -12.00 14.13
CA ILE A 6 1.26 -11.40 14.77
C ILE A 6 0.30 -12.47 15.29
N ILE A 7 0.13 -13.56 14.53
CA ILE A 7 -0.70 -14.68 14.95
C ILE A 7 -0.17 -15.28 16.25
N GLU A 8 1.13 -15.45 16.37
CA GLU A 8 1.74 -15.92 17.61
C GLU A 8 1.45 -14.99 18.78
N LYS A 9 1.56 -13.70 18.56
CA LYS A 9 1.29 -12.70 19.59
C LYS A 9 -0.17 -12.60 19.98
N LYS A 10 -1.06 -12.99 19.08
CA LYS A 10 -2.50 -12.91 19.34
C LYS A 10 -2.90 -13.67 20.60
N VAL A 11 -2.25 -14.79 20.87
CA VAL A 11 -2.52 -15.59 22.08
C VAL A 11 -2.37 -14.73 23.32
N GLU A 12 -1.43 -13.81 23.32
CA GLU A 12 -1.16 -12.93 24.45
C GLU A 12 -2.01 -11.68 24.44
N LEU A 13 -2.36 -11.18 23.24
CA LEU A 13 -3.01 -9.89 23.08
C LEU A 13 -4.53 -9.93 23.10
N ASP A 14 -5.12 -11.12 23.07
CA ASP A 14 -6.58 -11.27 23.07
C ASP A 14 -7.27 -10.39 22.02
N CYS A 15 -6.77 -10.43 20.80
CA CYS A 15 -7.35 -9.68 19.69
C CYS A 15 -7.29 -10.50 18.41
N ASP A 16 -8.06 -10.08 17.41
CA ASP A 16 -8.10 -10.76 16.12
C ASP A 16 -6.81 -10.53 15.35
N CYS A 17 -6.01 -11.57 15.15
CA CYS A 17 -4.75 -11.46 14.44
C CYS A 17 -4.94 -11.09 12.96
N SER A 18 -6.12 -11.36 12.40
CA SER A 18 -6.41 -10.95 11.01
C SER A 18 -6.43 -9.43 10.87
N ILE A 19 -7.03 -8.74 11.84
CA ILE A 19 -7.06 -7.28 11.85
C ILE A 19 -5.65 -6.72 12.03
N ILE A 20 -4.91 -7.28 12.98
CA ILE A 20 -3.53 -6.82 13.24
C ILE A 20 -2.67 -7.00 12.00
N GLY A 21 -2.75 -8.18 11.37
CA GLY A 21 -1.98 -8.48 10.18
C GLY A 21 -2.32 -7.56 9.00
N SER A 22 -3.62 -7.36 8.78
CA SER A 22 -4.08 -6.50 7.68
C SER A 22 -3.59 -5.07 7.85
N ILE A 23 -3.75 -4.52 9.05
CA ILE A 23 -3.34 -3.14 9.32
C ILE A 23 -1.82 -3.00 9.20
N SER A 24 -1.05 -4.00 9.63
CA SER A 24 0.41 -3.92 9.54
C SER A 24 0.91 -3.83 8.10
N ILE A 25 0.17 -4.39 7.15
CA ILE A 25 0.54 -4.31 5.73
C ILE A 25 0.26 -2.92 5.15
N ILE A 26 -0.85 -2.32 5.54
CA ILE A 26 -1.28 -1.04 4.98
C ILE A 26 -1.15 0.13 5.96
N SER A 27 -0.43 -0.07 7.06
CA SER A 27 -0.32 0.93 8.12
C SER A 27 0.44 2.16 7.70
N GLY A 28 0.23 3.25 8.47
CA GLY A 28 0.90 4.50 8.25
C GLY A 28 0.08 5.43 7.38
N LYS A 29 0.66 6.60 7.17
CA LYS A 29 -0.01 7.65 6.40
C LYS A 29 0.04 7.39 4.89
N TRP A 30 1.14 6.83 4.40
CA TRP A 30 1.43 6.84 2.97
C TRP A 30 1.12 5.56 2.22
N LYS A 31 1.25 4.39 2.86
CA LYS A 31 1.01 3.12 2.18
C LYS A 31 -0.40 2.99 1.61
N PRO A 32 -1.45 3.35 2.35
CA PRO A 32 -2.80 3.31 1.79
C PRO A 32 -2.96 4.23 0.58
N VAL A 33 -2.30 5.39 0.60
CA VAL A 33 -2.37 6.34 -0.50
C VAL A 33 -1.68 5.77 -1.75
N ILE A 34 -0.54 5.12 -1.56
CA ILE A 34 0.19 4.48 -2.66
C ILE A 34 -0.69 3.39 -3.30
N ILE A 35 -1.29 2.54 -2.47
CA ILE A 35 -2.18 1.48 -2.96
C ILE A 35 -3.36 2.10 -3.71
N TRP A 36 -3.96 3.13 -3.15
CA TRP A 36 -5.09 3.82 -3.77
C TRP A 36 -4.74 4.31 -5.17
N MET A 37 -3.58 4.92 -5.33
CA MET A 37 -3.14 5.39 -6.64
C MET A 37 -2.94 4.26 -7.63
N LEU A 38 -2.38 3.14 -7.17
CA LEU A 38 -2.11 2.00 -8.03
C LEU A 38 -3.36 1.21 -8.41
N LEU A 39 -4.47 1.42 -7.71
CA LEU A 39 -5.73 0.77 -8.08
C LEU A 39 -6.22 1.19 -9.46
N SER A 40 -5.87 2.38 -9.90
CA SER A 40 -6.28 2.88 -11.21
C SER A 40 -5.33 2.49 -12.34
N GLY A 41 -4.22 1.85 -12.03
CA GLY A 41 -3.30 1.35 -13.02
C GLY A 41 -1.83 1.57 -12.67
N PRO A 42 -0.94 1.12 -13.55
CA PRO A 42 0.51 1.24 -13.31
C PRO A 42 0.96 2.69 -13.14
N ARG A 43 1.98 2.88 -12.33
CA ARG A 43 2.59 4.20 -12.11
C ARG A 43 4.10 4.08 -12.04
N ARG A 44 4.79 5.08 -12.57
CA ARG A 44 6.24 5.20 -12.39
C ARG A 44 6.52 5.88 -11.06
N PHE A 45 7.74 5.72 -10.56
CA PHE A 45 8.16 6.35 -9.31
C PHE A 45 7.87 7.86 -9.29
N GLY A 46 8.26 8.54 -10.37
CA GLY A 46 8.05 9.98 -10.48
C GLY A 46 6.57 10.37 -10.47
N GLU A 47 5.73 9.54 -11.08
CA GLU A 47 4.28 9.78 -11.08
C GLU A 47 3.69 9.63 -9.69
N LEU A 48 4.14 8.63 -8.94
CA LEU A 48 3.72 8.45 -7.55
C LEU A 48 4.16 9.62 -6.69
N HIS A 49 5.41 10.01 -6.82
CA HIS A 49 5.95 11.12 -6.05
C HIS A 49 5.20 12.42 -6.34
N LYS A 50 4.91 12.68 -7.60
CA LYS A 50 4.20 13.89 -8.01
C LYS A 50 2.75 13.88 -7.56
N GLY A 51 2.13 12.71 -7.58
CA GLY A 51 0.71 12.57 -7.22
C GLY A 51 0.44 12.50 -5.72
N ILE A 52 1.46 12.22 -4.92
CA ILE A 52 1.30 12.12 -3.47
C ILE A 52 1.93 13.36 -2.85
N GLN A 53 1.11 14.34 -2.59
CA GLN A 53 1.57 15.62 -2.08
C GLN A 53 2.21 15.48 -0.70
N GLY A 54 3.43 15.99 -0.58
CA GLY A 54 4.14 16.04 0.69
C GLY A 54 5.00 14.84 1.04
N ILE A 55 5.00 13.79 0.22
CA ILE A 55 5.83 12.62 0.53
C ILE A 55 7.28 12.88 0.11
N ALA A 56 8.23 12.57 0.99
CA ALA A 56 9.65 12.66 0.69
C ALA A 56 10.07 11.49 -0.20
N LEU A 57 11.02 11.73 -1.09
CA LEU A 57 11.54 10.69 -1.99
C LEU A 57 12.00 9.44 -1.23
N LYS A 58 12.72 9.66 -0.14
CA LYS A 58 13.26 8.58 0.67
C LYS A 58 12.16 7.74 1.31
N VAL A 59 11.10 8.40 1.76
CA VAL A 59 9.95 7.72 2.37
C VAL A 59 9.19 6.91 1.33
N LEU A 60 8.94 7.50 0.16
CA LEU A 60 8.27 6.78 -0.93
C LEU A 60 9.06 5.54 -1.33
N SER A 61 10.36 5.68 -1.51
CA SER A 61 11.22 4.56 -1.87
C SER A 61 11.16 3.44 -0.84
N ARG A 62 11.20 3.79 0.44
CA ARG A 62 11.13 2.81 1.52
C ARG A 62 9.79 2.09 1.53
N HIS A 63 8.69 2.82 1.42
CA HIS A 63 7.37 2.21 1.43
C HIS A 63 7.13 1.31 0.22
N LEU A 64 7.64 1.69 -0.95
CA LEU A 64 7.52 0.85 -2.13
C LEU A 64 8.26 -0.48 -1.95
N LYS A 65 9.45 -0.44 -1.34
CA LYS A 65 10.20 -1.65 -1.05
C LYS A 65 9.46 -2.55 -0.06
N GLU A 66 8.86 -1.94 0.96
CA GLU A 66 8.10 -2.69 1.96
C GLU A 66 6.86 -3.33 1.34
N LEU A 67 6.13 -2.60 0.52
CA LEU A 67 4.94 -3.14 -0.16
C LEU A 67 5.31 -4.24 -1.14
N GLU A 68 6.44 -4.11 -1.81
CA GLU A 68 6.93 -5.15 -2.70
C GLU A 68 7.29 -6.41 -1.90
N ALA A 69 7.98 -6.25 -0.78
CA ALA A 69 8.36 -7.37 0.09
C ALA A 69 7.12 -8.09 0.63
N ASP A 70 6.04 -7.34 0.90
CA ASP A 70 4.79 -7.93 1.39
C ASP A 70 3.93 -8.52 0.28
N GLY A 71 4.39 -8.47 -0.96
CA GLY A 71 3.67 -9.03 -2.09
C GLY A 71 2.47 -8.23 -2.55
N ILE A 72 2.41 -6.96 -2.20
CA ILE A 72 1.30 -6.08 -2.57
C ILE A 72 1.53 -5.44 -3.94
N ILE A 73 2.78 -5.10 -4.25
CA ILE A 73 3.12 -4.48 -5.53
C ILE A 73 4.24 -5.24 -6.22
N ASN A 74 4.27 -5.09 -7.54
CA ASN A 74 5.38 -5.54 -8.38
C ASN A 74 6.15 -4.33 -8.86
N ARG A 75 7.45 -4.50 -8.97
CA ARG A 75 8.34 -3.50 -9.57
C ARG A 75 8.86 -4.10 -10.86
N LYS A 76 8.54 -3.48 -11.97
CA LYS A 76 8.96 -3.96 -13.29
C LYS A 76 9.93 -2.99 -13.91
N VAL A 77 11.09 -3.50 -14.32
CA VAL A 77 12.12 -2.72 -14.98
C VAL A 77 12.09 -3.05 -16.46
N TYR A 78 11.97 -2.02 -17.29
CA TYR A 78 12.00 -2.17 -18.73
C TYR A 78 13.40 -1.82 -19.25
N ALA A 79 13.93 -2.69 -20.10
CA ALA A 79 15.25 -2.49 -20.70
C ALA A 79 15.14 -1.48 -21.84
N GLU A 80 15.09 -0.23 -21.48
CA GLU A 80 15.00 0.91 -22.42
C GLU A 80 16.10 1.91 -22.10
N VAL A 81 16.23 2.91 -22.98
CA VAL A 81 17.15 4.02 -22.77
C VAL A 81 16.32 5.31 -22.87
N PRO A 82 16.12 6.04 -21.76
CA PRO A 82 16.50 5.70 -20.40
C PRO A 82 15.66 4.55 -19.82
N PRO A 83 16.18 3.84 -18.80
CA PRO A 83 15.43 2.73 -18.19
C PRO A 83 14.12 3.21 -17.59
N LYS A 84 13.09 2.37 -17.72
CA LYS A 84 11.77 2.63 -17.17
C LYS A 84 11.48 1.68 -16.04
N VAL A 85 11.03 2.20 -14.91
CA VAL A 85 10.58 1.38 -13.78
C VAL A 85 9.12 1.69 -13.51
N GLU A 86 8.31 0.65 -13.45
CA GLU A 86 6.88 0.78 -13.30
C GLU A 86 6.41 -0.08 -12.14
N TYR A 87 5.50 0.48 -11.33
CA TYR A 87 4.90 -0.21 -10.20
C TYR A 87 3.46 -0.56 -10.49
N THR A 88 3.06 -1.78 -10.16
CA THR A 88 1.70 -2.26 -10.33
C THR A 88 1.28 -3.04 -9.10
N LEU A 89 -0.03 -3.14 -8.87
CA LEU A 89 -0.53 -4.03 -7.82
C LEU A 89 -0.45 -5.47 -8.28
N THR A 90 -0.09 -6.36 -7.36
CA THR A 90 -0.19 -7.79 -7.58
C THR A 90 -1.66 -8.20 -7.46
N GLU A 91 -1.95 -9.47 -7.71
CA GLU A 91 -3.29 -10.01 -7.47
C GLU A 91 -3.68 -9.81 -5.99
N LYS A 92 -2.76 -10.06 -5.09
CA LYS A 92 -2.95 -9.81 -3.65
C LYS A 92 -3.25 -8.33 -3.38
N GLY A 93 -2.51 -7.44 -4.03
CA GLY A 93 -2.75 -6.00 -3.89
C GLY A 93 -4.10 -5.59 -4.44
N MET A 94 -4.49 -6.13 -5.60
CA MET A 94 -5.80 -5.83 -6.18
C MET A 94 -6.96 -6.31 -5.32
N SER A 95 -6.73 -7.35 -4.52
CA SER A 95 -7.77 -7.85 -3.61
C SER A 95 -8.14 -6.84 -2.52
N LEU A 96 -7.34 -5.80 -2.35
CA LEU A 96 -7.65 -4.71 -1.41
C LEU A 96 -8.62 -3.69 -1.99
N ASN A 97 -8.98 -3.81 -3.26
CA ASN A 97 -9.81 -2.81 -3.93
C ASN A 97 -11.12 -2.52 -3.19
N ASP A 98 -11.87 -3.56 -2.86
CA ASP A 98 -13.18 -3.37 -2.22
C ASP A 98 -13.05 -2.74 -0.84
N ILE A 99 -12.04 -3.16 -0.11
CA ILE A 99 -11.76 -2.61 1.23
C ILE A 99 -11.41 -1.13 1.11
N MET A 100 -10.56 -0.77 0.16
CA MET A 100 -10.15 0.60 -0.04
C MET A 100 -11.32 1.48 -0.48
N GLN A 101 -12.18 0.98 -1.36
CA GLN A 101 -13.37 1.72 -1.79
C GLN A 101 -14.32 1.97 -0.63
N LEU A 102 -14.58 0.94 0.18
CA LEU A 102 -15.44 1.08 1.36
C LEU A 102 -14.86 2.04 2.38
N LEU A 103 -13.54 1.99 2.56
CA LEU A 103 -12.87 2.91 3.48
C LEU A 103 -13.00 4.35 3.02
N ALA A 104 -12.85 4.58 1.71
CA ALA A 104 -13.02 5.91 1.14
C ALA A 104 -14.45 6.42 1.32
N GLU A 105 -15.44 5.56 1.14
CA GLU A 105 -16.84 5.92 1.36
C GLU A 105 -17.12 6.27 2.82
N TRP A 106 -16.56 5.48 3.72
CA TRP A 106 -16.70 5.75 5.14
C TRP A 106 -16.11 7.11 5.50
N GLY A 107 -14.93 7.42 4.93
CA GLY A 107 -14.29 8.71 5.16
C GLY A 107 -15.13 9.88 4.68
N LYS A 108 -15.73 9.74 3.49
CA LYS A 108 -16.59 10.79 2.93
C LYS A 108 -17.80 11.07 3.80
N LYS A 109 -18.35 10.03 4.41
CA LYS A 109 -19.56 10.17 5.25
C LYS A 109 -19.26 10.68 6.65
N ASN A 110 -18.11 10.32 7.20
CA ASN A 110 -17.85 10.49 8.62
C ASN A 110 -16.77 11.50 8.96
N ILE A 111 -16.00 11.94 7.97
CA ILE A 111 -14.95 12.95 8.16
C ILE A 111 -15.41 14.21 7.43
N ALA A 112 -15.38 15.34 8.13
CA ALA A 112 -15.81 16.59 7.53
C ALA A 112 -14.97 16.94 6.29
N ALA A 113 -15.65 17.26 5.20
CA ALA A 113 -14.99 17.68 3.98
C ALA A 113 -14.52 19.12 4.13
N GLU A 114 -13.34 19.38 3.63
CA GLU A 114 -12.77 20.74 3.62
C GLU A 114 -13.05 21.45 2.30
#